data_16630e3c656cb59b09d5837c3fa797aa
#
_entry.id   16630e3c656cb59b09d5837c3fa797aa
#
_cell.length_a   1.000
_cell.length_b   1.000
_cell.length_c   1.000
_cell.angle_alpha   90.00
_cell.angle_beta   90.00
_cell.angle_gamma   90.00
#
_symmetry.space_group_name_H-M   'P 1'
#
loop_
_entity.id
_entity.type
_entity.pdbx_description
1 polymer ?
#
loop_
_entity_poly.entity_id
_entity_poly.type
_entity_poly.pdbx_seq_one_letter_code
_entity_poly.pdbx_strand_id
1 'polypeptide(L)'
;MKQELIMDAVGNDLSRQTAEIMHRFNDVFQLHDPSALAELVAQDCVIENTVPAPDGARHAGKEACIDLWSAIATQPGTRFDLEETFVAGERATIRWRYFMADGNSIRGVNLMRVADELIVEAMGYVKG
;
A
#
# COMPACT_ATOMS: atom_id res chain seq x y z
N MET A 1 16.94 28.37 -3.59
CA MET A 1 15.51 28.03 -3.42
C MET A 1 14.84 27.72 -4.73
N LYS A 2 14.83 28.62 -5.68
CA LYS A 2 14.20 28.36 -6.99
C LYS A 2 14.86 27.21 -7.73
N GLN A 3 16.18 27.10 -7.61
CA GLN A 3 16.95 26.05 -8.27
C GLN A 3 16.67 24.68 -7.65
N GLU A 4 16.51 24.64 -6.33
CA GLU A 4 16.09 23.43 -5.62
C GLU A 4 14.68 23.05 -6.03
N LEU A 5 13.78 24.03 -6.19
CA LEU A 5 12.40 23.77 -6.61
C LEU A 5 12.34 23.17 -8.00
N ILE A 6 13.23 23.59 -8.93
CA ILE A 6 13.26 23.05 -10.29
C ILE A 6 13.77 21.62 -10.29
N MET A 7 14.84 21.32 -9.54
CA MET A 7 15.35 19.97 -9.40
C MET A 7 14.37 19.07 -8.63
N ASP A 8 13.79 19.63 -7.55
CA ASP A 8 12.80 18.93 -6.76
C ASP A 8 11.52 18.69 -7.58
N ALA A 9 11.22 19.52 -8.56
CA ALA A 9 10.03 19.36 -9.38
C ALA A 9 10.05 18.05 -10.19
N VAL A 10 11.22 17.62 -10.70
CA VAL A 10 11.32 16.35 -11.42
C VAL A 10 11.15 15.18 -10.45
N GLY A 11 11.87 15.18 -9.34
CA GLY A 11 11.70 14.19 -8.28
C GLY A 11 10.33 14.30 -7.59
N ASN A 12 9.86 15.55 -7.38
CA ASN A 12 8.57 15.80 -6.74
C ASN A 12 7.38 15.40 -7.61
N ASP A 13 7.49 15.49 -8.94
CA ASP A 13 6.39 15.06 -9.81
C ASP A 13 6.19 13.56 -9.70
N LEU A 14 7.26 12.79 -9.75
CA LEU A 14 7.19 11.35 -9.58
C LEU A 14 6.74 10.99 -8.16
N SER A 15 7.34 11.62 -7.15
CA SER A 15 6.95 11.42 -5.75
C SER A 15 5.50 11.85 -5.51
N ARG A 16 5.06 12.94 -6.13
CA ARG A 16 3.68 13.42 -5.99
C ARG A 16 2.69 12.45 -6.59
N GLN A 17 3.00 11.89 -7.77
CA GLN A 17 2.17 10.86 -8.40
C GLN A 17 2.08 9.62 -7.50
N THR A 18 3.21 9.18 -6.98
CA THR A 18 3.25 8.03 -6.06
C THR A 18 2.46 8.33 -4.78
N ALA A 19 2.62 9.53 -4.22
CA ALA A 19 1.89 9.93 -3.02
C ALA A 19 0.38 9.93 -3.25
N GLU A 20 -0.07 10.38 -4.41
CA GLU A 20 -1.49 10.38 -4.76
C GLU A 20 -2.03 8.96 -4.88
N ILE A 21 -1.26 8.07 -5.51
CA ILE A 21 -1.62 6.65 -5.61
C ILE A 21 -1.70 6.02 -4.23
N MET A 22 -0.72 6.32 -3.35
CA MET A 22 -0.73 5.80 -1.98
C MET A 22 -1.92 6.34 -1.19
N HIS A 23 -2.30 7.60 -1.38
CA HIS A 23 -3.47 8.17 -0.74
C HIS A 23 -4.74 7.42 -1.15
N ARG A 24 -4.92 7.19 -2.44
CA ARG A 24 -6.08 6.43 -2.94
C ARG A 24 -6.06 4.98 -2.46
N PHE A 25 -4.88 4.37 -2.42
CA PHE A 25 -4.71 3.01 -1.90
C PHE A 25 -5.07 2.94 -0.42
N ASN A 26 -4.56 3.86 0.39
CA ASN A 26 -4.86 3.91 1.82
C ASN A 26 -6.36 4.12 2.06
N ASP A 27 -7.03 4.93 1.25
CA ASP A 27 -8.47 5.17 1.37
C ASP A 27 -9.29 3.89 1.19
N VAL A 28 -8.84 2.95 0.38
CA VAL A 28 -9.51 1.65 0.21
C VAL A 28 -9.74 1.01 1.58
N PHE A 29 -8.72 1.02 2.42
CA PHE A 29 -8.79 0.38 3.74
C PHE A 29 -9.46 1.28 4.78
N GLN A 30 -9.22 2.58 4.72
CA GLN A 30 -9.85 3.53 5.64
C GLN A 30 -11.36 3.61 5.45
N LEU A 31 -11.82 3.50 4.21
CA LEU A 31 -13.25 3.59 3.87
C LEU A 31 -13.89 2.23 3.70
N HIS A 32 -13.12 1.15 3.82
CA HIS A 32 -13.60 -0.23 3.62
C HIS A 32 -14.26 -0.40 2.24
N ASP A 33 -13.67 0.22 1.22
CA ASP A 33 -14.22 0.25 -0.14
C ASP A 33 -13.15 -0.13 -1.16
N PRO A 34 -13.20 -1.35 -1.71
CA PRO A 34 -12.17 -1.82 -2.64
C PRO A 34 -12.36 -1.35 -4.08
N SER A 35 -13.37 -0.57 -4.39
CA SER A 35 -13.74 -0.26 -5.78
C SER A 35 -12.63 0.42 -6.58
N ALA A 36 -11.76 1.21 -5.94
CA ALA A 36 -10.68 1.90 -6.62
C ALA A 36 -9.51 0.99 -7.02
N LEU A 37 -9.42 -0.21 -6.46
CA LEU A 37 -8.27 -1.10 -6.70
C LEU A 37 -8.08 -1.46 -8.18
N ALA A 38 -9.16 -1.60 -8.92
CA ALA A 38 -9.09 -1.92 -10.35
C ALA A 38 -8.31 -0.87 -11.15
N GLU A 39 -8.32 0.39 -10.71
CA GLU A 39 -7.61 1.49 -11.36
C GLU A 39 -6.19 1.67 -10.82
N LEU A 40 -5.87 1.09 -9.65
CA LEU A 40 -4.61 1.32 -8.96
C LEU A 40 -3.59 0.21 -9.18
N VAL A 41 -4.03 -1.01 -9.50
CA VAL A 41 -3.18 -2.20 -9.48
C VAL A 41 -2.76 -2.60 -10.89
N ALA A 42 -1.46 -2.82 -11.08
CA ALA A 42 -0.89 -3.24 -12.37
C ALA A 42 -1.20 -4.70 -12.66
N GLN A 43 -1.21 -5.06 -13.95
CA GLN A 43 -1.46 -6.44 -14.38
C GLN A 43 -0.45 -7.43 -13.82
N ASP A 44 0.80 -7.00 -13.65
CA ASP A 44 1.89 -7.83 -13.15
C ASP A 44 2.21 -7.56 -11.67
N CYS A 45 1.30 -6.97 -10.92
CA CYS A 45 1.50 -6.68 -9.51
C CYS A 45 1.78 -7.94 -8.71
N VAL A 46 2.68 -7.83 -7.73
CA VAL A 46 3.02 -8.90 -6.80
C VAL A 46 2.91 -8.38 -5.38
N ILE A 47 2.25 -9.16 -4.54
CA ILE A 47 2.19 -8.90 -3.10
C ILE A 47 2.89 -10.06 -2.37
N GLU A 48 3.72 -9.72 -1.39
CA GLU A 48 4.10 -10.65 -0.32
C GLU A 48 3.31 -10.24 0.92
N ASN A 49 2.38 -11.11 1.33
CA ASN A 49 1.54 -10.82 2.49
C ASN A 49 2.32 -11.05 3.78
N THR A 50 1.79 -10.52 4.87
CA THR A 50 2.40 -10.70 6.21
C THR A 50 2.17 -12.09 6.78
N VAL A 51 1.19 -12.81 6.27
CA VAL A 51 0.85 -14.16 6.74
C VAL A 51 0.87 -15.14 5.58
N PRO A 52 1.13 -16.42 5.82
CA PRO A 52 1.55 -17.01 7.09
C PRO A 52 3.03 -16.78 7.39
N ALA A 53 3.38 -16.81 8.68
CA ALA A 53 4.79 -16.78 9.06
C ALA A 53 5.49 -18.04 8.52
N PRO A 54 6.82 -17.97 8.21
CA PRO A 54 7.70 -16.81 8.39
C PRO A 54 7.73 -15.82 7.24
N ASP A 55 7.43 -16.25 6.01
CA ASP A 55 7.72 -15.42 4.83
C ASP A 55 6.48 -14.77 4.19
N GLY A 56 5.30 -15.23 4.59
CA GLY A 56 4.06 -14.73 3.99
C GLY A 56 3.74 -15.40 2.65
N ALA A 57 2.48 -15.34 2.26
CA ALA A 57 2.03 -15.87 0.98
C ALA A 57 2.29 -14.84 -0.13
N ARG A 58 2.69 -15.34 -1.29
CA ARG A 58 2.90 -14.51 -2.47
C ARG A 58 1.65 -14.55 -3.35
N HIS A 59 1.17 -13.38 -3.73
CA HIS A 59 0.03 -13.21 -4.62
C HIS A 59 0.54 -12.51 -5.88
N ALA A 60 0.40 -13.14 -7.02
CA ALA A 60 0.91 -12.62 -8.29
C ALA A 60 -0.22 -12.39 -9.28
N GLY A 61 -0.20 -11.22 -9.93
CA GLY A 61 -1.18 -10.81 -10.91
C GLY A 61 -2.25 -9.89 -10.31
N LYS A 62 -2.82 -9.07 -11.17
CA LYS A 62 -3.78 -8.04 -10.77
C LYS A 62 -4.98 -8.61 -10.02
N GLU A 63 -5.58 -9.66 -10.55
CA GLU A 63 -6.78 -10.24 -9.95
C GLU A 63 -6.51 -10.80 -8.57
N ALA A 64 -5.43 -11.56 -8.42
CA ALA A 64 -5.06 -12.12 -7.12
C ALA A 64 -4.77 -11.02 -6.08
N CYS A 65 -4.10 -9.96 -6.50
CA CYS A 65 -3.79 -8.84 -5.61
C CYS A 65 -5.07 -8.08 -5.20
N ILE A 66 -5.97 -7.83 -6.14
CA ILE A 66 -7.25 -7.18 -5.83
C ILE A 66 -8.08 -8.05 -4.89
N ASP A 67 -8.14 -9.35 -5.12
CA ASP A 67 -8.87 -10.27 -4.26
C ASP A 67 -8.36 -10.23 -2.82
N LEU A 68 -7.03 -10.26 -2.65
CA LEU A 68 -6.44 -10.20 -1.31
C LEU A 68 -6.78 -8.88 -0.62
N TRP A 69 -6.52 -7.76 -1.27
CA TRP A 69 -6.74 -6.44 -0.67
C TRP A 69 -8.22 -6.16 -0.43
N SER A 70 -9.10 -6.63 -1.32
CA SER A 70 -10.54 -6.50 -1.13
C SER A 70 -11.01 -7.26 0.12
N ALA A 71 -10.51 -8.47 0.31
CA ALA A 71 -10.84 -9.26 1.49
C ALA A 71 -10.39 -8.58 2.78
N ILE A 72 -9.19 -8.01 2.78
CA ILE A 72 -8.66 -7.27 3.94
C ILE A 72 -9.50 -6.01 4.20
N ALA A 73 -9.79 -5.24 3.16
CA ALA A 73 -10.51 -3.98 3.29
C ALA A 73 -11.93 -4.16 3.81
N THR A 74 -12.57 -5.27 3.45
CA THR A 74 -13.97 -5.51 3.80
C THR A 74 -14.17 -6.46 4.98
N GLN A 75 -13.08 -6.89 5.64
CA GLN A 75 -13.18 -7.77 6.81
C GLN A 75 -13.91 -7.06 7.95
N PRO A 76 -15.06 -7.58 8.41
CA PRO A 76 -15.83 -6.90 9.45
C PRO A 76 -15.09 -6.74 10.77
N GLY A 77 -15.28 -5.60 11.41
CA GLY A 77 -14.72 -5.33 12.73
C GLY A 77 -13.26 -4.99 12.76
N THR A 78 -12.62 -4.83 11.61
CA THR A 78 -11.19 -4.50 11.53
C THR A 78 -10.99 -3.06 11.07
N ARG A 79 -9.81 -2.52 11.38
CA ARG A 79 -9.42 -1.19 10.88
C ARG A 79 -7.91 -1.06 10.86
N PHE A 80 -7.43 -0.17 10.02
CA PHE A 80 -6.04 0.26 10.00
C PHE A 80 -5.93 1.68 10.56
N ASP A 81 -4.98 1.88 11.47
CA ASP A 81 -4.50 3.22 11.81
C ASP A 81 -3.20 3.43 11.03
N LEU A 82 -3.18 4.48 10.21
CA LEU A 82 -1.99 4.83 9.46
C LEU A 82 -1.07 5.66 10.37
N GLU A 83 0.17 5.24 10.48
CA GLU A 83 1.15 5.94 11.31
C GLU A 83 1.98 6.90 10.48
N GLU A 84 2.39 6.48 9.29
CA GLU A 84 3.19 7.31 8.39
C GLU A 84 3.15 6.73 6.99
N THR A 85 3.09 7.60 5.99
CA THR A 85 3.35 7.24 4.61
C THR A 85 4.50 8.09 4.12
N PHE A 86 5.61 7.47 3.78
CA PHE A 86 6.81 8.13 3.26
C PHE A 86 6.98 7.76 1.80
N VAL A 87 7.19 8.76 0.95
CA VAL A 87 7.28 8.57 -0.49
C VAL A 87 8.59 9.15 -1.01
N ALA A 88 9.28 8.38 -1.86
CA ALA A 88 10.47 8.81 -2.54
C ALA A 88 10.47 8.22 -3.96
N GLY A 89 10.22 9.04 -4.97
CA GLY A 89 10.12 8.59 -6.35
C GLY A 89 9.02 7.55 -6.52
N GLU A 90 9.37 6.39 -7.06
CA GLU A 90 8.45 5.29 -7.29
C GLU A 90 8.21 4.42 -6.06
N ARG A 91 8.88 4.70 -4.95
CA ARG A 91 8.79 3.86 -3.76
C ARG A 91 8.09 4.56 -2.63
N ALA A 92 7.38 3.78 -1.84
CA ALA A 92 6.70 4.29 -0.65
C ALA A 92 6.78 3.27 0.47
N THR A 93 6.78 3.80 1.69
CA THR A 93 6.69 3.00 2.91
C THR A 93 5.45 3.43 3.64
N ILE A 94 4.58 2.49 3.97
CA ILE A 94 3.35 2.75 4.72
C ILE A 94 3.47 2.03 6.05
N ARG A 95 3.58 2.78 7.14
CA ARG A 95 3.58 2.21 8.49
C ARG A 95 2.16 2.25 9.03
N TRP A 96 1.72 1.12 9.60
CA TRP A 96 0.33 0.97 10.04
C TRP A 96 0.23 0.09 11.29
N ARG A 97 -0.88 0.24 11.99
CA ARG A 97 -1.35 -0.70 13.01
C ARG A 97 -2.70 -1.25 12.55
N TYR A 98 -2.80 -2.55 12.52
CA TYR A 98 -4.03 -3.24 12.14
C TYR A 98 -4.71 -3.77 13.39
N PHE A 99 -5.98 -3.37 13.58
CA PHE A 99 -6.82 -3.83 14.67
C PHE A 99 -7.73 -4.92 14.18
N MET A 100 -7.67 -6.08 14.83
CA MET A 100 -8.47 -7.25 14.51
C MET A 100 -9.82 -7.17 15.22
N ALA A 101 -10.79 -7.95 14.74
CA ALA A 101 -12.13 -7.96 15.30
C ALA A 101 -12.18 -8.38 16.78
N ASP A 102 -11.20 -9.15 17.25
CA ASP A 102 -11.11 -9.59 18.64
C ASP A 102 -10.45 -8.57 19.59
N GLY A 103 -10.06 -7.41 19.06
CA GLY A 103 -9.41 -6.35 19.85
C GLY A 103 -7.89 -6.42 19.87
N ASN A 104 -7.29 -7.49 19.38
CA ASN A 104 -5.84 -7.57 19.24
C ASN A 104 -5.37 -6.67 18.11
N SER A 105 -4.09 -6.27 18.16
CA SER A 105 -3.52 -5.46 17.09
C SER A 105 -2.10 -5.91 16.76
N ILE A 106 -1.70 -5.65 15.52
CA ILE A 106 -0.33 -5.85 15.05
C ILE A 106 0.13 -4.59 14.35
N ARG A 107 1.43 -4.31 14.47
CA ARG A 107 2.05 -3.22 13.73
C ARG A 107 2.84 -3.77 12.56
N GLY A 108 2.83 -3.05 11.48
CA GLY A 108 3.56 -3.48 10.31
C GLY A 108 3.91 -2.34 9.39
N VAL A 109 4.55 -2.71 8.31
CA VAL A 109 4.94 -1.80 7.25
C VAL A 109 4.77 -2.49 5.91
N ASN A 110 4.29 -1.75 4.93
CA ASN A 110 4.33 -2.17 3.54
C ASN A 110 5.41 -1.37 2.82
N LEU A 111 6.24 -2.11 2.08
CA LEU A 111 7.18 -1.50 1.13
C LEU A 111 6.52 -1.57 -0.24
N MET A 112 6.23 -0.40 -0.81
CA MET A 112 5.45 -0.28 -2.03
C MET A 112 6.33 0.20 -3.19
N ARG A 113 6.00 -0.25 -4.39
CA ARG A 113 6.59 0.29 -5.61
C ARG A 113 5.50 0.55 -6.65
N VAL A 114 5.62 1.70 -7.30
CA VAL A 114 4.71 2.16 -8.35
C VAL A 114 5.51 2.26 -9.65
N ALA A 115 4.91 1.87 -10.76
CA ALA A 115 5.48 2.08 -12.08
C ALA A 115 4.33 2.40 -13.04
N ASP A 116 4.53 3.40 -13.89
CA ASP A 116 3.52 3.85 -14.84
C ASP A 116 2.18 4.14 -14.15
N GLU A 117 2.25 4.80 -13.00
CA GLU A 117 1.09 5.21 -12.21
C GLU A 117 0.25 4.06 -11.64
N LEU A 118 0.82 2.84 -11.60
CA LEU A 118 0.13 1.67 -11.05
C LEU A 118 1.01 0.99 -10.00
N ILE A 119 0.37 0.36 -9.03
CA ILE A 119 1.08 -0.40 -8.00
C ILE A 119 1.56 -1.71 -8.61
N VAL A 120 2.87 -1.95 -8.57
CA VAL A 120 3.48 -3.15 -9.12
C VAL A 120 4.02 -4.09 -8.05
N GLU A 121 4.24 -3.59 -6.84
CA GLU A 121 4.85 -4.41 -5.78
C GLU A 121 4.42 -3.91 -4.41
N ALA A 122 4.10 -4.84 -3.54
CA ALA A 122 3.79 -4.54 -2.15
C ALA A 122 4.31 -5.67 -1.26
N MET A 123 5.28 -5.36 -0.40
CA MET A 123 5.89 -6.32 0.51
C MET A 123 5.51 -5.95 1.94
N GLY A 124 4.77 -6.82 2.61
CA GLY A 124 4.30 -6.58 3.97
C GLY A 124 5.17 -7.25 5.02
N TYR A 125 5.53 -6.51 6.03
CA TYR A 125 6.29 -6.98 7.18
C TYR A 125 5.56 -6.60 8.45
N VAL A 126 5.60 -7.49 9.43
CA VAL A 126 5.02 -7.21 10.73
C VAL A 126 6.08 -7.28 11.82
N LYS A 127 5.83 -6.54 12.88
CA LYS A 127 6.65 -6.57 14.06
C LYS A 127 6.32 -7.84 14.83
N GLY A 128 7.32 -8.66 15.06
CA GLY A 128 7.16 -9.93 15.77
C GLY A 128 7.43 -9.86 17.25
#